data_214fc67c018bdeefefe9295ed83d03d8
#
_entry.id   214fc67c018bdeefefe9295ed83d03d8
#
_cell.length_a   1.000
_cell.length_b   1.000
_cell.length_c   1.000
_cell.angle_alpha   90.00
_cell.angle_beta   90.00
_cell.angle_gamma   90.00
#
_symmetry.space_group_name_H-M   'P 1'
#
loop_
_entity.id
_entity.type
_entity.pdbx_description
1 polymer ?
#
loop_
_entity_poly.entity_id
_entity_poly.type
_entity_poly.pdbx_seq_one_letter_code
_entity_poly.pdbx_strand_id
1 'polypeptide(L)'
;SVVERLLTAEERQKGMMTDLTGGFGVDFSYMARSFGKAVYVEQQERLCEIARHNFHCFGLQQAEVVHGDGIDFLHSLQNKQALIYLDPARRDAHGGKTYAIEDCSPDVTALSDELVERARLVMIKLSPMLDWHAAVVRMKHVCEVHVVSVGGECKELLLVMQQGEAVEKRLFCVNDDDAFVCRIGEETRRWPLVEDLRSVRWLYEPNASLMKGGCFGSLAERFKLQGVGQNSHLFVSEKRVEDFPGRGFHIEDITSMNRKELKTKLA
;
A
#
# COMPACT_ATOMS: atom_id res chain seq x y z
N SER A 1 -6.69 2.49 11.42
CA SER A 1 -6.91 2.12 10.00
C SER A 1 -7.04 3.35 9.12
N VAL A 2 -6.88 3.18 7.79
CA VAL A 2 -7.07 4.25 6.78
C VAL A 2 -8.49 4.82 6.88
N VAL A 3 -9.47 3.95 6.99
CA VAL A 3 -10.90 4.31 7.06
C VAL A 3 -11.20 5.19 8.27
N GLU A 4 -10.69 4.84 9.46
CA GLU A 4 -10.92 5.60 10.69
C GLU A 4 -10.23 6.97 10.68
N ARG A 5 -9.11 7.08 9.98
CA ARG A 5 -8.39 8.34 9.83
C ARG A 5 -9.06 9.31 8.87
N LEU A 6 -9.70 8.81 7.81
CA LEU A 6 -10.25 9.62 6.72
C LEU A 6 -11.77 9.80 6.77
N LEU A 7 -12.48 8.96 7.53
CA LEU A 7 -13.92 9.05 7.74
C LEU A 7 -14.23 9.16 9.23
N THR A 8 -15.07 10.10 9.60
CA THR A 8 -15.56 10.24 10.98
C THR A 8 -16.42 9.03 11.38
N ALA A 9 -16.62 8.81 12.68
CA ALA A 9 -17.50 7.75 13.18
C ALA A 9 -18.94 7.93 12.66
N GLU A 10 -19.42 9.17 12.58
CA GLU A 10 -20.77 9.48 12.07
C GLU A 10 -20.91 9.11 10.60
N GLU A 11 -19.91 9.45 9.76
CA GLU A 11 -19.91 9.12 8.34
C GLU A 11 -19.89 7.61 8.09
N ARG A 12 -19.17 6.87 8.92
CA ARG A 12 -19.15 5.40 8.84
C ARG A 12 -20.47 4.78 9.30
N GLN A 13 -21.08 5.28 10.38
CA GLN A 13 -22.32 4.72 10.91
C GLN A 13 -23.54 5.06 10.06
N LYS A 14 -23.62 6.27 9.51
CA LYS A 14 -24.72 6.69 8.64
C LYS A 14 -24.53 6.37 7.17
N GLY A 15 -23.26 6.26 6.74
CA GLY A 15 -22.90 5.96 5.37
C GLY A 15 -22.85 4.47 5.09
N MET A 16 -22.71 4.14 3.80
CA MET A 16 -22.62 2.78 3.30
C MET A 16 -21.22 2.51 2.75
N MET A 17 -20.68 1.35 3.07
CA MET A 17 -19.51 0.77 2.40
C MET A 17 -19.98 -0.16 1.29
N THR A 18 -19.34 -0.11 0.13
CA THR A 18 -19.57 -1.05 -0.97
C THR A 18 -18.26 -1.65 -1.44
N ASP A 19 -18.18 -2.97 -1.47
CA ASP A 19 -17.11 -3.73 -2.13
C ASP A 19 -17.62 -4.19 -3.50
N LEU A 20 -16.99 -3.71 -4.58
CA LEU A 20 -17.40 -4.00 -5.96
C LEU A 20 -16.73 -5.26 -6.54
N THR A 21 -15.85 -5.90 -5.78
CA THR A 21 -15.02 -7.05 -6.24
C THR A 21 -14.97 -8.16 -5.20
N GLY A 22 -16.05 -8.45 -4.56
CA GLY A 22 -16.25 -9.27 -3.37
C GLY A 22 -15.30 -10.45 -3.11
N GLY A 23 -15.15 -11.35 -4.09
CA GLY A 23 -14.28 -12.52 -3.99
C GLY A 23 -14.61 -13.41 -2.78
N PHE A 24 -13.63 -13.77 -1.97
CA PHE A 24 -13.87 -14.53 -0.73
C PHE A 24 -14.40 -13.68 0.44
N GLY A 25 -14.50 -12.35 0.29
CA GLY A 25 -15.06 -11.44 1.29
C GLY A 25 -14.17 -11.23 2.52
N VAL A 26 -12.88 -11.53 2.45
CA VAL A 26 -11.97 -11.41 3.59
C VAL A 26 -11.83 -9.95 4.00
N ASP A 27 -11.37 -9.09 3.10
CA ASP A 27 -11.18 -7.65 3.37
C ASP A 27 -12.51 -6.98 3.73
N PHE A 28 -13.58 -7.32 3.00
CA PHE A 28 -14.93 -6.86 3.30
C PHE A 28 -15.32 -7.17 4.74
N SER A 29 -15.09 -8.40 5.22
CA SER A 29 -15.50 -8.84 6.55
C SER A 29 -14.85 -8.03 7.69
N TYR A 30 -13.63 -7.55 7.47
CA TYR A 30 -12.93 -6.68 8.42
C TYR A 30 -13.44 -5.24 8.35
N MET A 31 -13.54 -4.68 7.14
CA MET A 31 -13.92 -3.28 6.94
C MET A 31 -15.40 -3.02 7.31
N ALA A 32 -16.31 -3.94 6.96
CA ALA A 32 -17.76 -3.82 7.22
C ALA A 32 -18.10 -3.59 8.69
N ARG A 33 -17.27 -4.08 9.62
CA ARG A 33 -17.44 -3.87 11.07
C ARG A 33 -17.43 -2.40 11.49
N SER A 34 -16.79 -1.55 10.69
CA SER A 34 -16.69 -0.11 10.96
C SER A 34 -17.88 0.68 10.39
N PHE A 35 -18.79 0.05 9.65
CA PHE A 35 -19.90 0.73 8.98
C PHE A 35 -21.26 0.27 9.48
N GLY A 36 -22.24 1.18 9.47
CA GLY A 36 -23.63 0.86 9.82
C GLY A 36 -24.35 0.08 8.72
N LYS A 37 -23.88 0.18 7.48
CA LYS A 37 -24.35 -0.60 6.31
C LYS A 37 -23.16 -0.96 5.42
N ALA A 38 -23.15 -2.18 4.90
CA ALA A 38 -22.12 -2.65 3.98
C ALA A 38 -22.74 -3.55 2.90
N VAL A 39 -22.32 -3.33 1.65
CA VAL A 39 -22.77 -4.10 0.48
C VAL A 39 -21.55 -4.79 -0.13
N TYR A 40 -21.69 -6.08 -0.33
CA TYR A 40 -20.71 -6.94 -1.00
C TYR A 40 -21.29 -7.35 -2.34
N VAL A 41 -20.58 -7.06 -3.43
CA VAL A 41 -21.01 -7.41 -4.81
C VAL A 41 -20.03 -8.41 -5.41
N GLU A 42 -20.57 -9.53 -5.92
CA GLU A 42 -19.76 -10.62 -6.51
C GLU A 42 -20.52 -11.27 -7.68
N GLN A 43 -19.80 -11.54 -8.78
CA GLN A 43 -20.36 -12.14 -10.00
C GLN A 43 -20.62 -13.65 -9.88
N GLN A 44 -19.85 -14.34 -9.04
CA GLN A 44 -19.96 -15.79 -8.88
C GLN A 44 -20.97 -16.13 -7.79
N GLU A 45 -22.10 -16.72 -8.17
CA GLU A 45 -23.18 -17.12 -7.25
C GLU A 45 -22.65 -17.98 -6.08
N ARG A 46 -21.74 -18.91 -6.38
CA ARG A 46 -21.15 -19.78 -5.35
C ARG A 46 -20.38 -18.98 -4.29
N LEU A 47 -19.63 -17.93 -4.68
CA LEU A 47 -18.93 -17.06 -3.72
C LEU A 47 -19.92 -16.23 -2.91
N CYS A 48 -21.03 -15.79 -3.53
CA CYS A 48 -22.11 -15.11 -2.79
C CYS A 48 -22.73 -16.01 -1.71
N GLU A 49 -22.94 -17.31 -2.00
CA GLU A 49 -23.45 -18.28 -1.02
C GLU A 49 -22.48 -18.43 0.17
N ILE A 50 -21.18 -18.61 -0.13
CA ILE A 50 -20.12 -18.70 0.88
C ILE A 50 -20.07 -17.43 1.71
N ALA A 51 -20.11 -16.25 1.08
CA ALA A 51 -20.08 -14.97 1.73
C ALA A 51 -21.27 -14.78 2.69
N ARG A 52 -22.49 -15.10 2.26
CA ARG A 52 -23.70 -15.05 3.13
C ARG A 52 -23.53 -15.89 4.38
N HIS A 53 -23.04 -17.13 4.21
CA HIS A 53 -22.79 -18.03 5.34
C HIS A 53 -21.73 -17.45 6.29
N ASN A 54 -20.59 -17.04 5.75
CA ASN A 54 -19.48 -16.51 6.55
C ASN A 54 -19.85 -15.21 7.28
N PHE A 55 -20.52 -14.27 6.62
CA PHE A 55 -20.93 -13.01 7.23
C PHE A 55 -21.95 -13.24 8.33
N HIS A 56 -22.84 -14.21 8.19
CA HIS A 56 -23.74 -14.63 9.25
C HIS A 56 -22.95 -15.18 10.47
N CYS A 57 -21.99 -16.09 10.22
CA CYS A 57 -21.13 -16.64 11.28
C CYS A 57 -20.27 -15.57 11.97
N PHE A 58 -19.85 -14.54 11.25
CA PHE A 58 -19.08 -13.40 11.80
C PHE A 58 -19.96 -12.35 12.50
N GLY A 59 -21.28 -12.52 12.50
CA GLY A 59 -22.23 -11.57 13.11
C GLY A 59 -22.37 -10.25 12.37
N LEU A 60 -22.05 -10.20 11.09
CA LEU A 60 -22.15 -9.00 10.23
C LEU A 60 -23.59 -8.79 9.73
N GLN A 61 -24.50 -8.44 10.64
CA GLN A 61 -25.92 -8.27 10.33
C GLN A 61 -26.19 -7.08 9.38
N GLN A 62 -25.30 -6.11 9.31
CA GLN A 62 -25.36 -4.94 8.43
C GLN A 62 -24.86 -5.23 7.00
N ALA A 63 -24.34 -6.44 6.74
CA ALA A 63 -23.81 -6.83 5.45
C ALA A 63 -24.89 -7.37 4.52
N GLU A 64 -25.00 -6.81 3.33
CA GLU A 64 -25.84 -7.27 2.25
C GLU A 64 -24.98 -7.93 1.15
N VAL A 65 -25.39 -9.09 0.64
CA VAL A 65 -24.69 -9.80 -0.45
C VAL A 65 -25.51 -9.71 -1.72
N VAL A 66 -24.96 -9.03 -2.72
CA VAL A 66 -25.55 -8.84 -4.04
C VAL A 66 -24.81 -9.75 -5.04
N HIS A 67 -25.55 -10.62 -5.73
CA HIS A 67 -25.03 -11.37 -6.87
C HIS A 67 -25.17 -10.53 -8.12
N GLY A 68 -24.06 -10.15 -8.75
CA GLY A 68 -24.05 -9.30 -9.93
C GLY A 68 -22.67 -8.77 -10.30
N ASP A 69 -22.63 -8.02 -11.39
CA ASP A 69 -21.44 -7.30 -11.83
C ASP A 69 -21.21 -6.03 -10.99
N GLY A 70 -20.00 -5.84 -10.48
CA GLY A 70 -19.65 -4.68 -9.63
C GLY A 70 -19.73 -3.35 -10.38
N ILE A 71 -19.48 -3.34 -11.69
CA ILE A 71 -19.55 -2.12 -12.50
C ILE A 71 -21.01 -1.75 -12.79
N ASP A 72 -21.84 -2.74 -13.13
CA ASP A 72 -23.28 -2.50 -13.27
C ASP A 72 -23.88 -1.99 -11.94
N PHE A 73 -23.42 -2.53 -10.82
CA PHE A 73 -23.83 -2.05 -9.52
C PHE A 73 -23.35 -0.60 -9.27
N LEU A 74 -22.11 -0.26 -9.59
CA LEU A 74 -21.57 1.11 -9.51
C LEU A 74 -22.45 2.08 -10.29
N HIS A 75 -22.79 1.76 -11.54
CA HIS A 75 -23.65 2.59 -12.39
C HIS A 75 -25.07 2.77 -11.83
N SER A 76 -25.57 1.78 -11.09
CA SER A 76 -26.91 1.81 -10.48
C SER A 76 -27.00 2.65 -9.21
N LEU A 77 -25.87 3.02 -8.59
CA LEU A 77 -25.83 3.77 -7.34
C LEU A 77 -26.52 5.13 -7.48
N GLN A 78 -27.52 5.39 -6.65
CA GLN A 78 -28.23 6.67 -6.60
C GLN A 78 -27.67 7.62 -5.53
N ASN A 79 -27.06 7.07 -4.48
CA ASN A 79 -26.55 7.81 -3.33
C ASN A 79 -25.04 7.66 -3.22
N LYS A 80 -24.40 8.75 -2.78
CA LYS A 80 -22.95 8.75 -2.53
C LYS A 80 -22.60 7.83 -1.38
N GLN A 81 -21.67 6.90 -1.62
CA GLN A 81 -21.16 5.95 -0.65
C GLN A 81 -20.17 6.63 0.31
N ALA A 82 -20.07 6.15 1.55
CA ALA A 82 -18.98 6.56 2.44
C ALA A 82 -17.64 5.98 1.96
N LEU A 83 -17.64 4.70 1.54
CA LEU A 83 -16.48 4.00 1.00
C LEU A 83 -16.89 3.11 -0.17
N ILE A 84 -16.15 3.19 -1.28
CA ILE A 84 -16.09 2.14 -2.30
C ILE A 84 -14.72 1.48 -2.23
N TYR A 85 -14.73 0.14 -2.14
CA TYR A 85 -13.53 -0.69 -2.14
C TYR A 85 -13.49 -1.57 -3.39
N LEU A 86 -12.28 -1.76 -3.94
CA LEU A 86 -12.01 -2.66 -5.06
C LEU A 86 -10.69 -3.42 -4.83
N ASP A 87 -10.69 -4.69 -5.17
CA ASP A 87 -9.50 -5.56 -5.34
C ASP A 87 -9.54 -6.16 -6.74
N PRO A 88 -9.22 -5.36 -7.79
CA PRO A 88 -9.37 -5.81 -9.16
C PRO A 88 -8.40 -6.94 -9.49
N ALA A 89 -8.92 -8.00 -10.12
CA ALA A 89 -8.12 -9.11 -10.59
C ALA A 89 -7.22 -8.67 -11.76
N ARG A 90 -6.02 -9.25 -11.87
CA ARG A 90 -5.18 -9.06 -13.06
C ARG A 90 -5.77 -9.84 -14.25
N ARG A 91 -5.85 -9.20 -15.42
CA ARG A 91 -6.24 -9.89 -16.65
C ARG A 91 -5.06 -10.69 -17.20
N ASP A 92 -5.14 -12.00 -17.07
CA ASP A 92 -4.18 -12.93 -17.66
C ASP A 92 -4.69 -13.41 -19.02
N ALA A 93 -4.90 -12.50 -19.98
CA ALA A 93 -5.38 -12.89 -21.31
C ALA A 93 -4.36 -13.76 -22.09
N HIS A 94 -3.07 -13.77 -21.71
CA HIS A 94 -2.02 -14.49 -22.44
C HIS A 94 -0.88 -15.04 -21.56
N GLY A 95 -1.09 -15.24 -20.25
CA GLY A 95 -0.07 -15.85 -19.37
C GLY A 95 1.19 -15.00 -19.16
N GLY A 96 1.18 -13.73 -19.55
CA GLY A 96 2.26 -12.78 -19.36
C GLY A 96 2.14 -12.07 -18.01
N LYS A 97 3.28 -11.79 -17.38
CA LYS A 97 3.32 -10.93 -16.18
C LYS A 97 3.04 -9.49 -16.61
N THR A 98 1.81 -9.04 -16.52
CA THR A 98 1.43 -7.64 -16.73
C THR A 98 1.68 -6.85 -15.44
N TYR A 99 2.32 -5.69 -15.57
CA TYR A 99 2.68 -4.80 -14.47
C TYR A 99 1.95 -3.46 -14.55
N ALA A 100 1.04 -3.29 -15.52
CA ALA A 100 0.29 -2.08 -15.75
C ALA A 100 -1.07 -2.12 -15.02
N ILE A 101 -1.49 -0.98 -14.49
CA ILE A 101 -2.76 -0.85 -13.77
C ILE A 101 -3.98 -1.02 -14.70
N GLU A 102 -3.83 -0.72 -15.98
CA GLU A 102 -4.87 -0.87 -17.01
C GLU A 102 -5.19 -2.35 -17.33
N ASP A 103 -4.29 -3.24 -16.98
CA ASP A 103 -4.49 -4.68 -17.16
C ASP A 103 -5.33 -5.29 -16.04
N CYS A 104 -5.82 -4.49 -15.11
CA CYS A 104 -6.73 -4.93 -14.07
C CYS A 104 -8.16 -5.08 -14.59
N SER A 105 -8.92 -5.99 -13.98
CA SER A 105 -10.35 -6.17 -14.22
C SER A 105 -11.10 -6.06 -12.89
N PRO A 106 -11.94 -5.02 -12.74
CA PRO A 106 -12.25 -3.93 -13.69
C PRO A 106 -11.07 -2.98 -13.93
N ASP A 107 -11.09 -2.26 -15.07
CA ASP A 107 -10.14 -1.19 -15.36
C ASP A 107 -10.44 0.03 -14.49
N VAL A 108 -9.74 0.14 -13.37
CA VAL A 108 -9.92 1.20 -12.38
C VAL A 108 -9.48 2.57 -12.86
N THR A 109 -8.64 2.63 -13.92
CA THR A 109 -8.21 3.91 -14.50
C THR A 109 -9.34 4.56 -15.27
N ALA A 110 -10.08 3.79 -16.04
CA ALA A 110 -11.27 4.25 -16.79
C ALA A 110 -12.41 4.66 -15.84
N LEU A 111 -12.52 4.02 -14.68
CA LEU A 111 -13.57 4.27 -13.70
C LEU A 111 -13.22 5.36 -12.68
N SER A 112 -12.01 5.90 -12.71
CA SER A 112 -11.45 6.79 -11.69
C SER A 112 -12.35 7.99 -11.34
N ASP A 113 -12.88 8.69 -12.34
CA ASP A 113 -13.73 9.85 -12.13
C ASP A 113 -15.10 9.44 -11.52
N GLU A 114 -15.75 8.41 -12.06
CA GLU A 114 -17.03 7.93 -11.55
C GLU A 114 -16.93 7.42 -10.11
N LEU A 115 -15.89 6.67 -9.78
CA LEU A 115 -15.67 6.15 -8.43
C LEU A 115 -15.67 7.28 -7.37
N VAL A 116 -14.95 8.38 -7.62
CA VAL A 116 -14.89 9.50 -6.66
C VAL A 116 -16.14 10.38 -6.67
N GLU A 117 -16.92 10.36 -7.74
CA GLU A 117 -18.24 10.98 -7.77
C GLU A 117 -19.24 10.19 -6.92
N ARG A 118 -19.18 8.84 -6.98
CA ARG A 118 -20.07 7.92 -6.27
C ARG A 118 -19.67 7.65 -4.82
N ALA A 119 -18.44 7.96 -4.42
CA ALA A 119 -17.99 7.75 -3.04
C ALA A 119 -17.27 8.97 -2.46
N ARG A 120 -17.31 9.10 -1.12
CA ARG A 120 -16.48 10.04 -0.39
C ARG A 120 -15.02 9.58 -0.35
N LEU A 121 -14.83 8.28 -0.16
CA LEU A 121 -13.53 7.61 -0.12
C LEU A 121 -13.56 6.41 -1.06
N VAL A 122 -12.52 6.26 -1.86
CA VAL A 122 -12.29 5.08 -2.68
C VAL A 122 -10.99 4.44 -2.25
N MET A 123 -10.99 3.13 -2.06
CA MET A 123 -9.79 2.35 -1.75
C MET A 123 -9.63 1.24 -2.77
N ILE A 124 -8.47 1.18 -3.41
CA ILE A 124 -8.15 0.18 -4.44
C ILE A 124 -6.93 -0.60 -3.99
N LYS A 125 -7.11 -1.89 -3.72
CA LYS A 125 -6.01 -2.80 -3.41
C LYS A 125 -5.40 -3.32 -4.71
N LEU A 126 -4.08 -3.29 -4.79
CA LEU A 126 -3.33 -3.71 -5.97
C LEU A 126 -2.19 -4.66 -5.57
N SER A 127 -1.78 -5.47 -6.52
CA SER A 127 -0.60 -6.32 -6.36
C SER A 127 0.66 -5.50 -6.06
N PRO A 128 1.54 -5.94 -5.15
CA PRO A 128 2.81 -5.27 -4.87
C PRO A 128 3.77 -5.26 -6.07
N MET A 129 3.49 -6.04 -7.10
CA MET A 129 4.29 -6.06 -8.34
C MET A 129 4.04 -4.84 -9.24
N LEU A 130 2.89 -4.15 -9.06
CA LEU A 130 2.56 -2.95 -9.86
C LEU A 130 3.48 -1.77 -9.53
N ASP A 131 3.69 -0.93 -10.53
CA ASP A 131 4.38 0.35 -10.34
C ASP A 131 3.40 1.40 -9.82
N TRP A 132 3.53 1.74 -8.54
CA TRP A 132 2.68 2.73 -7.91
C TRP A 132 2.87 4.15 -8.47
N HIS A 133 4.06 4.51 -8.98
CA HIS A 133 4.30 5.80 -9.61
C HIS A 133 3.46 5.95 -10.87
N ALA A 134 3.47 4.91 -11.73
CA ALA A 134 2.64 4.89 -12.93
C ALA A 134 1.15 5.02 -12.58
N ALA A 135 0.69 4.34 -11.53
CA ALA A 135 -0.68 4.44 -11.06
C ALA A 135 -1.06 5.87 -10.63
N VAL A 136 -0.20 6.55 -9.84
CA VAL A 136 -0.44 7.93 -9.38
C VAL A 136 -0.45 8.95 -10.52
N VAL A 137 0.38 8.73 -11.55
CA VAL A 137 0.41 9.61 -12.74
C VAL A 137 -0.88 9.47 -13.55
N ARG A 138 -1.42 8.25 -13.66
CA ARG A 138 -2.64 7.98 -14.47
C ARG A 138 -3.93 8.31 -13.75
N MET A 139 -3.95 8.22 -12.41
CA MET A 139 -5.14 8.40 -11.58
C MET A 139 -5.05 9.70 -10.78
N LYS A 140 -5.60 10.78 -11.34
CA LYS A 140 -5.50 12.16 -10.77
C LYS A 140 -6.06 12.32 -9.36
N HIS A 141 -7.04 11.48 -8.97
CA HIS A 141 -7.72 11.56 -7.68
C HIS A 141 -7.02 10.83 -6.54
N VAL A 142 -5.89 10.16 -6.81
CA VAL A 142 -5.09 9.50 -5.77
C VAL A 142 -4.51 10.55 -4.84
N CYS A 143 -4.83 10.45 -3.55
CA CYS A 143 -4.32 11.30 -2.49
C CYS A 143 -3.32 10.59 -1.58
N GLU A 144 -3.43 9.26 -1.47
CA GLU A 144 -2.49 8.46 -0.68
C GLU A 144 -2.16 7.15 -1.39
N VAL A 145 -0.91 6.72 -1.23
CA VAL A 145 -0.42 5.39 -1.60
C VAL A 145 0.08 4.71 -0.33
N HIS A 146 -0.36 3.49 -0.07
CA HIS A 146 0.15 2.67 1.02
C HIS A 146 0.89 1.46 0.44
N VAL A 147 2.15 1.33 0.79
CA VAL A 147 2.96 0.13 0.53
C VAL A 147 2.94 -0.69 1.81
N VAL A 148 2.27 -1.83 1.77
CA VAL A 148 2.06 -2.66 2.96
C VAL A 148 2.95 -3.91 2.91
N SER A 149 3.75 -4.07 3.95
CA SER A 149 4.62 -5.23 4.17
C SER A 149 4.28 -5.91 5.49
N VAL A 150 4.46 -7.20 5.52
CA VAL A 150 4.31 -8.04 6.73
C VAL A 150 5.50 -8.98 6.80
N GLY A 151 6.18 -9.02 7.95
CA GLY A 151 7.36 -9.87 8.14
C GLY A 151 8.48 -9.60 7.15
N GLY A 152 8.65 -8.34 6.70
CA GLY A 152 9.67 -7.94 5.75
C GLY A 152 9.38 -8.29 4.29
N GLU A 153 8.16 -8.68 3.93
CA GLU A 153 7.72 -8.95 2.57
C GLU A 153 6.59 -8.01 2.16
N CYS A 154 6.74 -7.33 1.02
CA CYS A 154 5.70 -6.46 0.48
C CYS A 154 4.50 -7.31 0.00
N LYS A 155 3.34 -7.10 0.61
CA LYS A 155 2.13 -7.90 0.38
C LYS A 155 1.17 -7.25 -0.59
N GLU A 156 0.99 -5.93 -0.48
CA GLU A 156 0.01 -5.19 -1.28
C GLU A 156 0.37 -3.71 -1.42
N LEU A 157 -0.24 -3.10 -2.42
CA LEU A 157 -0.35 -1.65 -2.58
C LEU A 157 -1.81 -1.26 -2.35
N LEU A 158 -2.05 -0.16 -1.64
CA LEU A 158 -3.38 0.40 -1.49
C LEU A 158 -3.37 1.84 -1.99
N LEU A 159 -4.17 2.12 -3.01
CA LEU A 159 -4.43 3.48 -3.47
C LEU A 159 -5.67 4.02 -2.74
N VAL A 160 -5.56 5.24 -2.25
CA VAL A 160 -6.67 5.96 -1.63
C VAL A 160 -6.98 7.17 -2.50
N MET A 161 -8.27 7.33 -2.84
CA MET A 161 -8.73 8.39 -3.73
C MET A 161 -9.87 9.17 -3.08
N GLN A 162 -9.88 10.47 -3.36
CA GLN A 162 -10.96 11.39 -2.99
C GLN A 162 -11.23 12.34 -4.17
N GLN A 163 -12.43 12.88 -4.26
CA GLN A 163 -12.79 13.81 -5.32
C GLN A 163 -11.90 15.06 -5.30
N GLY A 164 -11.41 15.46 -6.47
CA GLY A 164 -10.50 16.60 -6.65
C GLY A 164 -9.03 16.16 -6.76
N GLU A 165 -8.17 17.12 -7.02
CA GLU A 165 -6.73 16.92 -6.94
C GLU A 165 -6.23 17.22 -5.53
N ALA A 166 -5.55 16.25 -4.92
CA ALA A 166 -4.91 16.48 -3.64
C ALA A 166 -3.74 17.47 -3.80
N VAL A 167 -3.76 18.54 -3.02
CA VAL A 167 -2.67 19.54 -2.98
C VAL A 167 -1.34 18.87 -2.55
N GLU A 168 -1.44 17.86 -1.72
CA GLU A 168 -0.31 17.08 -1.22
C GLU A 168 -0.66 15.60 -1.20
N LYS A 169 0.02 14.82 -2.04
CA LYS A 169 -0.12 13.36 -2.07
C LYS A 169 0.87 12.73 -1.10
N ARG A 170 0.44 11.72 -0.36
CA ARG A 170 1.27 11.06 0.67
C ARG A 170 1.55 9.60 0.34
N LEU A 171 2.77 9.17 0.65
CA LEU A 171 3.20 7.78 0.59
C LEU A 171 3.41 7.24 2.01
N PHE A 172 2.72 6.16 2.32
CA PHE A 172 2.82 5.43 3.58
C PHE A 172 3.54 4.11 3.32
N CYS A 173 4.72 3.93 3.90
CA CYS A 173 5.45 2.68 3.91
C CYS A 173 5.17 1.99 5.25
N VAL A 174 4.35 0.97 5.24
CA VAL A 174 3.90 0.23 6.44
C VAL A 174 4.55 -1.13 6.46
N ASN A 175 5.20 -1.50 7.56
CA ASN A 175 5.73 -2.84 7.78
C ASN A 175 5.33 -3.31 9.19
N ASP A 176 4.48 -4.31 9.27
CA ASP A 176 3.86 -4.75 10.52
C ASP A 176 3.19 -3.56 11.25
N ASP A 177 3.67 -3.19 12.44
CA ASP A 177 3.15 -2.06 13.23
C ASP A 177 3.87 -0.74 12.94
N ASP A 178 4.97 -0.75 12.17
CA ASP A 178 5.76 0.43 11.85
C ASP A 178 5.25 1.14 10.61
N ALA A 179 5.23 2.46 10.63
CA ALA A 179 4.86 3.28 9.49
C ALA A 179 5.83 4.45 9.28
N PHE A 180 6.34 4.58 8.06
CA PHE A 180 7.09 5.75 7.61
C PHE A 180 6.26 6.49 6.55
N VAL A 181 6.14 7.81 6.72
CA VAL A 181 5.32 8.64 5.83
C VAL A 181 6.18 9.73 5.21
N CYS A 182 6.08 9.88 3.90
CA CYS A 182 6.68 10.98 3.15
C CYS A 182 5.69 11.55 2.12
N ARG A 183 6.01 12.67 1.50
CA ARG A 183 5.25 13.24 0.38
C ARG A 183 5.64 12.53 -0.91
N ILE A 184 4.68 12.28 -1.77
CA ILE A 184 4.96 11.81 -3.13
C ILE A 184 5.71 12.92 -3.88
N GLY A 185 6.82 12.57 -4.52
CA GLY A 185 7.80 13.48 -5.11
C GLY A 185 9.10 13.60 -4.29
N GLU A 186 9.04 13.30 -2.98
CA GLU A 186 10.24 13.29 -2.12
C GLU A 186 11.09 12.02 -2.27
N GLU A 187 10.54 10.95 -2.86
CA GLU A 187 11.29 9.73 -3.18
C GLU A 187 12.44 9.98 -4.16
N THR A 188 12.36 11.06 -4.96
CA THR A 188 13.41 11.46 -5.88
C THR A 188 14.56 12.22 -5.22
N ARG A 189 14.43 12.56 -3.95
CA ARG A 189 15.49 13.28 -3.20
C ARG A 189 16.75 12.44 -3.13
N ARG A 190 17.88 13.11 -3.42
CA ARG A 190 19.20 12.53 -3.22
C ARG A 190 19.56 12.59 -1.73
N TRP A 191 20.37 11.67 -1.29
CA TRP A 191 20.91 11.61 0.06
C TRP A 191 22.44 11.74 0.07
N PRO A 192 23.06 12.25 1.15
CA PRO A 192 24.50 12.35 1.25
C PRO A 192 25.11 10.95 1.24
N LEU A 193 26.27 10.83 0.61
CA LEU A 193 27.08 9.62 0.63
C LEU A 193 28.15 9.70 1.69
N VAL A 194 28.50 8.58 2.29
CA VAL A 194 29.61 8.48 3.21
C VAL A 194 30.93 8.67 2.46
N GLU A 195 31.81 9.53 2.96
CA GLU A 195 33.12 9.77 2.38
C GLU A 195 34.16 8.72 2.85
N ASP A 196 34.15 8.37 4.13
CA ASP A 196 35.01 7.34 4.72
C ASP A 196 34.19 6.34 5.55
N LEU A 197 34.13 5.10 5.06
CA LEU A 197 33.46 4.00 5.76
C LEU A 197 34.10 3.66 7.12
N ARG A 198 35.34 4.05 7.35
CA ARG A 198 36.03 3.80 8.63
C ARG A 198 35.52 4.68 9.77
N SER A 199 34.86 5.80 9.43
CA SER A 199 34.28 6.71 10.42
C SER A 199 32.96 6.22 11.01
N VAL A 200 32.29 5.28 10.34
CA VAL A 200 30.96 4.81 10.75
C VAL A 200 31.04 3.51 11.56
N ARG A 201 30.00 3.28 12.35
CA ARG A 201 29.88 2.13 13.26
C ARG A 201 28.61 1.33 13.07
N TRP A 202 27.62 1.87 12.36
CA TRP A 202 26.32 1.26 12.18
C TRP A 202 25.94 1.23 10.71
N LEU A 203 25.39 0.08 10.30
CA LEU A 203 24.83 -0.16 8.96
C LEU A 203 23.33 -0.39 9.10
N TYR A 204 22.54 0.18 8.20
CA TYR A 204 21.09 0.07 8.21
C TYR A 204 20.56 -0.39 6.86
N GLU A 205 19.62 -1.31 6.91
CA GLU A 205 18.86 -1.81 5.75
C GLU A 205 17.39 -1.49 5.95
N PRO A 206 16.78 -0.63 5.10
CA PRO A 206 15.36 -0.31 5.17
C PRO A 206 14.49 -1.55 5.00
N ASN A 207 13.30 -1.56 5.62
CA ASN A 207 12.35 -2.63 5.47
C ASN A 207 11.75 -2.69 4.05
N ALA A 208 11.01 -3.77 3.74
CA ALA A 208 10.51 -4.04 2.39
C ALA A 208 9.54 -2.95 1.89
N SER A 209 8.74 -2.32 2.76
CA SER A 209 7.83 -1.25 2.36
C SER A 209 8.59 -0.01 1.89
N LEU A 210 9.67 0.36 2.58
CA LEU A 210 10.56 1.45 2.20
C LEU A 210 11.34 1.15 0.92
N MET A 211 11.80 -0.10 0.77
CA MET A 211 12.47 -0.55 -0.45
C MET A 211 11.57 -0.41 -1.68
N LYS A 212 10.28 -0.75 -1.55
CA LYS A 212 9.28 -0.60 -2.60
C LYS A 212 8.83 0.86 -2.78
N GLY A 213 8.69 1.61 -1.68
CA GLY A 213 8.25 3.01 -1.68
C GLY A 213 9.28 3.98 -2.24
N GLY A 214 10.58 3.70 -2.05
CA GLY A 214 11.66 4.52 -2.60
C GLY A 214 11.98 5.80 -1.80
N CYS A 215 11.43 6.00 -0.59
CA CYS A 215 11.58 7.22 0.21
C CYS A 215 13.00 7.40 0.82
N PHE A 216 14.04 7.02 0.13
CA PHE A 216 15.41 6.95 0.69
C PHE A 216 15.98 8.31 1.11
N GLY A 217 15.70 9.37 0.33
CA GLY A 217 16.15 10.71 0.66
C GLY A 217 15.50 11.23 1.94
N SER A 218 14.19 11.08 2.07
CA SER A 218 13.43 11.46 3.28
C SER A 218 13.83 10.63 4.49
N LEU A 219 14.15 9.34 4.27
CA LEU A 219 14.67 8.43 5.30
C LEU A 219 16.03 8.92 5.81
N ALA A 220 16.97 9.20 4.89
CA ALA A 220 18.31 9.68 5.22
C ALA A 220 18.26 11.02 5.97
N GLU A 221 17.41 11.95 5.55
CA GLU A 221 17.21 13.24 6.20
C GLU A 221 16.66 13.07 7.62
N ARG A 222 15.58 12.30 7.79
CA ARG A 222 14.92 12.09 9.08
C ARG A 222 15.85 11.48 10.13
N PHE A 223 16.62 10.48 9.74
CA PHE A 223 17.51 9.73 10.64
C PHE A 223 18.97 10.21 10.60
N LYS A 224 19.28 11.26 9.82
CA LYS A 224 20.62 11.83 9.65
C LYS A 224 21.64 10.77 9.21
N LEU A 225 21.26 9.99 8.20
CA LEU A 225 22.04 8.89 7.66
C LEU A 225 22.79 9.32 6.40
N GLN A 226 23.86 8.58 6.10
CA GLN A 226 24.58 8.67 4.84
C GLN A 226 24.43 7.35 4.09
N GLY A 227 24.28 7.40 2.77
CA GLY A 227 24.25 6.20 1.95
C GLY A 227 25.62 5.62 1.69
N VAL A 228 25.72 4.32 1.57
CA VAL A 228 26.95 3.63 1.18
C VAL A 228 27.32 3.90 -0.29
N GLY A 229 26.32 4.10 -1.14
CA GLY A 229 26.50 4.41 -2.56
C GLY A 229 25.18 4.85 -3.21
N GLN A 230 25.27 5.46 -4.41
CA GLN A 230 24.08 5.98 -5.10
C GLN A 230 23.06 4.89 -5.49
N ASN A 231 23.56 3.70 -5.81
CA ASN A 231 22.74 2.55 -6.21
C ASN A 231 22.58 1.51 -5.09
N SER A 232 23.09 1.84 -3.89
CA SER A 232 22.95 1.02 -2.71
C SER A 232 21.87 1.63 -1.83
N HIS A 233 20.89 0.83 -1.41
CA HIS A 233 19.86 1.25 -0.47
C HIS A 233 20.25 0.92 0.99
N LEU A 234 21.56 0.85 1.25
CA LEU A 234 22.14 0.68 2.57
C LEU A 234 22.61 2.05 3.10
N PHE A 235 22.40 2.27 4.38
CA PHE A 235 22.75 3.52 5.05
C PHE A 235 23.68 3.25 6.20
N VAL A 236 24.42 4.28 6.60
CA VAL A 236 25.39 4.19 7.68
C VAL A 236 25.33 5.42 8.59
N SER A 237 25.79 5.26 9.83
CA SER A 237 26.00 6.34 10.78
C SER A 237 27.14 6.04 11.76
N GLU A 238 27.67 7.08 12.41
CA GLU A 238 28.64 6.96 13.51
C GLU A 238 27.97 6.47 14.80
N LYS A 239 26.76 6.95 15.06
CA LYS A 239 25.98 6.65 16.28
C LYS A 239 24.82 5.73 15.94
N ARG A 240 24.41 4.91 16.92
CA ARG A 240 23.21 4.11 16.80
C ARG A 240 21.99 5.01 16.62
N VAL A 241 21.16 4.65 15.64
CA VAL A 241 19.86 5.26 15.40
C VAL A 241 18.82 4.34 16.01
N GLU A 242 18.05 4.86 16.95
CA GLU A 242 16.90 4.14 17.50
C GLU A 242 15.70 4.29 16.57
N ASP A 243 14.77 3.34 16.65
CA ASP A 243 13.50 3.33 15.88
C ASP A 243 13.67 3.45 14.37
N PHE A 244 14.80 2.94 13.84
CA PHE A 244 15.00 2.87 12.39
C PHE A 244 14.02 1.87 11.78
N PRO A 245 13.26 2.26 10.74
CA PRO A 245 12.27 1.37 10.12
C PRO A 245 12.93 0.33 9.21
N GLY A 246 13.56 -0.66 9.81
CA GLY A 246 14.33 -1.69 9.13
C GLY A 246 15.27 -2.42 10.08
N ARG A 247 16.39 -2.93 9.56
CA ARG A 247 17.42 -3.62 10.34
C ARG A 247 18.64 -2.74 10.55
N GLY A 248 19.15 -2.71 11.77
CA GLY A 248 20.42 -2.06 12.12
C GLY A 248 21.46 -3.09 12.54
N PHE A 249 22.68 -2.93 12.06
CA PHE A 249 23.81 -3.82 12.32
C PHE A 249 24.98 -2.99 12.86
N HIS A 250 25.64 -3.49 13.91
CA HIS A 250 26.92 -2.94 14.32
C HIS A 250 28.01 -3.43 13.37
N ILE A 251 28.84 -2.52 12.87
CA ILE A 251 29.98 -2.83 11.98
C ILE A 251 31.15 -3.26 12.83
N GLU A 252 31.48 -4.53 12.83
CA GLU A 252 32.63 -5.06 13.53
C GLU A 252 33.94 -4.74 12.82
N ASP A 253 33.94 -4.89 11.49
CA ASP A 253 35.13 -4.66 10.69
C ASP A 253 34.80 -4.34 9.23
N ILE A 254 35.73 -3.73 8.51
CA ILE A 254 35.63 -3.40 7.10
C ILE A 254 36.84 -3.98 6.38
N THR A 255 36.60 -4.68 5.30
CA THR A 255 37.65 -5.28 4.45
C THR A 255 37.33 -5.10 2.98
N SER A 256 38.34 -5.25 2.14
CA SER A 256 38.15 -5.28 0.70
C SER A 256 37.61 -6.66 0.26
N MET A 257 37.13 -6.74 -0.99
CA MET A 257 36.75 -8.02 -1.62
C MET A 257 37.94 -8.88 -2.01
N ASN A 258 39.16 -8.52 -1.57
CA ASN A 258 40.37 -9.32 -1.78
C ASN A 258 40.23 -10.66 -1.04
N ARG A 259 40.34 -11.77 -1.78
CA ARG A 259 40.16 -13.14 -1.27
C ARG A 259 41.07 -13.46 -0.06
N LYS A 260 42.26 -12.87 -0.02
CA LYS A 260 43.26 -13.11 1.06
C LYS A 260 42.84 -12.39 2.34
N GLU A 261 42.44 -11.13 2.21
CA GLU A 261 41.95 -10.31 3.34
C GLU A 261 40.66 -10.88 3.92
N LEU A 262 39.69 -11.24 3.03
CA LEU A 262 38.43 -11.88 3.45
C LEU A 262 38.66 -13.15 4.26
N LYS A 263 39.58 -14.05 3.81
CA LYS A 263 39.91 -15.28 4.55
C LYS A 263 40.49 -14.99 5.94
N THR A 264 41.31 -13.94 6.04
CA THR A 264 41.94 -13.58 7.35
C THR A 264 40.89 -13.00 8.32
N LYS A 265 39.87 -12.30 7.82
CA LYS A 265 38.84 -11.65 8.64
C LYS A 265 37.69 -12.58 9.02
N LEU A 266 37.41 -13.62 8.22
CA LEU A 266 36.34 -14.59 8.46
C LEU A 266 36.83 -15.86 9.19
N ALA A 267 38.12 -15.99 9.46
CA ALA A 267 38.72 -17.04 10.27
C ALA A 267 38.75 -16.70 11.73
#